data_5940df6930293edec6a709ab3b569d2d
#
_entry.id   5940df6930293edec6a709ab3b569d2d
#
_cell.length_a   1.000
_cell.length_b   1.000
_cell.length_c   1.000
_cell.angle_alpha   90.00
_cell.angle_beta   90.00
_cell.angle_gamma   90.00
#
_symmetry.space_group_name_H-M   'P 1'
#
loop_
_entity.id
_entity.type
_entity.pdbx_description
1 polymer ?
#
loop_
_entity_poly.entity_id
_entity_poly.type
_entity_poly.pdbx_seq_one_letter_code
_entity_poly.pdbx_strand_id
1 'polypeptide(L)'
;TKKYSATRARRLAEREFNLPWADGLPKGNTVTGGTYWTAATPAADAGMSLEDGIAATLGVKLGDTLTFDIAGNKVSAKVTSLRKVDWDSFRVNFFALFPPGPLEGMPATYIAAFRAPEGNNAWLPALVQKHPNILAIDIGEIVRQVQGIMDHVSRAIEFVFLFTLAGGLLVLQAAIAATQDERQFDAAILRTLGASQRQLATAQIAEFLLLGALAG
;
A
#
# COMPACT_ATOMS: atom_id res chain seq x y z
N THR A 1 -14.39 21.38 -24.79
CA THR A 1 -14.26 20.28 -23.83
C THR A 1 -13.60 19.12 -24.55
N LYS A 2 -12.45 18.63 -24.05
CA LYS A 2 -11.74 17.49 -24.62
C LYS A 2 -12.57 16.21 -24.42
N LYS A 3 -12.85 15.47 -25.49
CA LYS A 3 -13.52 14.16 -25.40
C LYS A 3 -12.49 13.08 -25.12
N TYR A 4 -12.64 12.37 -24.00
CA TYR A 4 -11.77 11.27 -23.61
C TYR A 4 -12.34 9.94 -24.11
N SER A 5 -11.56 9.16 -24.83
CA SER A 5 -11.94 7.83 -25.34
C SER A 5 -11.71 6.72 -24.31
N ALA A 6 -10.74 6.89 -23.39
CA ALA A 6 -10.44 5.92 -22.34
C ALA A 6 -11.39 6.12 -21.13
N THR A 7 -12.05 5.06 -20.70
CA THR A 7 -12.99 5.06 -19.56
C THR A 7 -12.37 5.60 -18.26
N ARG A 8 -11.06 5.37 -18.04
CA ARG A 8 -10.33 5.89 -16.88
C ARG A 8 -10.15 7.40 -16.93
N ALA A 9 -9.75 7.95 -18.08
CA ALA A 9 -9.55 9.37 -18.28
C ALA A 9 -10.85 10.15 -18.15
N ARG A 10 -11.97 9.60 -18.67
CA ARG A 10 -13.30 10.18 -18.55
C ARG A 10 -13.76 10.25 -17.10
N ARG A 11 -13.63 9.14 -16.34
CA ARG A 11 -13.98 9.12 -14.90
C ARG A 11 -13.15 10.11 -14.09
N LEU A 12 -11.87 10.30 -14.44
CA LEU A 12 -11.00 11.28 -13.78
C LEU A 12 -11.39 12.72 -14.14
N ALA A 13 -11.77 12.99 -15.39
CA ALA A 13 -12.19 14.34 -15.82
C ALA A 13 -13.54 14.76 -15.23
N GLU A 14 -14.43 13.79 -14.96
CA GLU A 14 -15.76 14.00 -14.38
C GLU A 14 -15.77 13.93 -12.83
N ARG A 15 -14.60 13.59 -12.23
CA ARG A 15 -14.45 13.48 -10.78
C ARG A 15 -14.39 14.85 -10.13
N GLU A 16 -14.92 14.96 -8.91
CA GLU A 16 -14.66 16.10 -8.04
C GLU A 16 -13.19 16.17 -7.63
N PHE A 17 -12.60 17.33 -7.76
CA PHE A 17 -11.23 17.63 -7.34
C PHE A 17 -11.24 18.54 -6.13
N ASN A 18 -10.48 18.17 -5.12
CA ASN A 18 -10.09 19.11 -4.09
C ASN A 18 -9.01 20.04 -4.68
N LEU A 19 -9.26 21.33 -4.65
CA LEU A 19 -8.41 22.37 -5.23
C LEU A 19 -7.84 23.23 -4.10
N PRO A 20 -6.78 22.80 -3.44
CA PRO A 20 -6.13 23.59 -2.42
C PRO A 20 -5.21 24.64 -3.05
N TRP A 21 -4.86 25.64 -2.26
CA TRP A 21 -3.79 26.56 -2.53
C TRP A 21 -2.64 26.38 -1.53
N ALA A 22 -1.43 26.73 -1.92
CA ALA A 22 -0.25 26.64 -1.09
C ALA A 22 0.75 27.78 -1.42
N ASP A 23 1.41 28.32 -0.40
CA ASP A 23 2.44 29.35 -0.59
C ASP A 23 3.71 28.81 -1.21
N GLY A 24 4.01 27.54 -1.02
CA GLY A 24 5.20 26.88 -1.53
C GLY A 24 4.98 25.39 -1.81
N LEU A 25 6.02 24.72 -2.28
CA LEU A 25 5.98 23.29 -2.60
C LEU A 25 5.79 22.45 -1.34
N PRO A 26 4.72 21.65 -1.22
CA PRO A 26 4.50 20.80 -0.05
C PRO A 26 5.61 19.75 0.09
N LYS A 27 5.92 19.38 1.33
CA LYS A 27 6.89 18.32 1.63
C LYS A 27 6.42 16.99 1.02
N GLY A 28 7.35 16.21 0.46
CA GLY A 28 7.04 14.97 -0.26
C GLY A 28 6.57 15.18 -1.70
N ASN A 29 6.67 16.42 -2.21
CA ASN A 29 6.44 16.73 -3.61
C ASN A 29 7.75 17.14 -4.29
N THR A 30 7.96 16.70 -5.53
CA THR A 30 9.12 17.06 -6.34
C THR A 30 8.65 17.55 -7.70
N VAL A 31 9.13 18.74 -8.12
CA VAL A 31 8.84 19.28 -9.45
C VAL A 31 9.56 18.45 -10.51
N THR A 32 8.83 17.93 -11.47
CA THR A 32 9.34 17.09 -12.57
C THR A 32 9.37 17.84 -13.90
N GLY A 33 8.63 18.93 -14.00
CA GLY A 33 8.62 19.76 -15.22
C GLY A 33 8.04 21.14 -14.98
N GLY A 34 8.49 22.10 -15.79
CA GLY A 34 8.05 23.50 -15.68
C GLY A 34 8.61 24.24 -14.48
N THR A 35 7.92 25.32 -14.08
CA THR A 35 8.33 26.18 -12.97
C THR A 35 7.21 26.26 -11.94
N TYR A 36 7.54 25.85 -10.72
CA TYR A 36 6.64 26.01 -9.56
C TYR A 36 6.74 27.45 -9.03
N TRP A 37 5.63 28.01 -8.55
CA TRP A 37 5.62 29.37 -8.01
C TRP A 37 6.37 29.46 -6.68
N THR A 38 6.85 30.64 -6.40
CA THR A 38 7.45 31.05 -5.13
C THR A 38 6.78 32.33 -4.66
N ALA A 39 7.06 32.78 -3.45
CA ALA A 39 6.56 34.06 -2.95
C ALA A 39 6.96 35.27 -3.83
N ALA A 40 8.03 35.13 -4.62
CA ALA A 40 8.50 36.16 -5.56
C ALA A 40 7.84 36.06 -6.95
N THR A 41 7.06 35.03 -7.25
CA THR A 41 6.42 34.86 -8.56
C THR A 41 5.25 35.82 -8.67
N PRO A 42 5.20 36.68 -9.71
CA PRO A 42 4.06 37.57 -9.94
C PRO A 42 2.77 36.77 -10.10
N ALA A 43 1.68 37.26 -9.55
CA ALA A 43 0.39 36.55 -9.59
C ALA A 43 -0.09 36.25 -11.04
N ALA A 44 0.27 37.11 -11.99
CA ALA A 44 -0.04 36.92 -13.43
C ALA A 44 0.70 35.70 -14.04
N ASP A 45 1.88 35.36 -13.51
CA ASP A 45 2.72 34.26 -13.99
C ASP A 45 2.56 32.98 -13.19
N ALA A 46 1.93 33.07 -12.02
CA ALA A 46 1.66 31.95 -11.11
C ALA A 46 0.47 31.13 -11.62
N GLY A 47 0.77 30.04 -12.31
CA GLY A 47 -0.23 29.06 -12.72
C GLY A 47 -0.38 27.92 -11.73
N MET A 48 -1.22 26.94 -12.07
CA MET A 48 -1.41 25.75 -11.24
C MET A 48 -0.32 24.71 -11.44
N SER A 49 -0.13 23.88 -10.43
CA SER A 49 0.70 22.67 -10.49
C SER A 49 -0.15 21.41 -10.52
N LEU A 50 0.18 20.49 -11.41
CA LEU A 50 -0.56 19.24 -11.57
C LEU A 50 0.35 18.04 -11.28
N GLU A 51 -0.20 16.99 -10.70
CA GLU A 51 0.54 15.73 -10.47
C GLU A 51 0.74 14.99 -11.80
N ASP A 52 1.94 14.40 -11.97
CA ASP A 52 2.38 13.76 -13.23
C ASP A 52 1.46 12.66 -13.73
N GLY A 53 1.03 11.77 -12.85
CA GLY A 53 0.23 10.60 -13.22
C GLY A 53 -1.15 11.01 -13.73
N ILE A 54 -1.77 12.03 -13.12
CA ILE A 54 -3.06 12.54 -13.59
C ILE A 54 -2.88 13.37 -14.86
N ALA A 55 -1.80 14.16 -14.97
CA ALA A 55 -1.46 14.90 -16.18
C ALA A 55 -1.31 13.96 -17.38
N ALA A 56 -0.54 12.88 -17.22
CA ALA A 56 -0.36 11.85 -18.24
C ALA A 56 -1.68 11.16 -18.61
N THR A 57 -2.49 10.79 -17.62
CA THR A 57 -3.78 10.12 -17.85
C THR A 57 -4.78 11.00 -18.60
N LEU A 58 -4.82 12.28 -18.28
CA LEU A 58 -5.69 13.26 -18.94
C LEU A 58 -5.06 13.83 -20.23
N GLY A 59 -3.80 13.49 -20.52
CA GLY A 59 -3.05 14.04 -21.65
C GLY A 59 -2.92 15.56 -21.58
N VAL A 60 -2.76 16.10 -20.37
CA VAL A 60 -2.52 17.51 -20.07
C VAL A 60 -1.03 17.77 -20.08
N LYS A 61 -0.61 18.88 -20.69
CA LYS A 61 0.79 19.28 -20.82
C LYS A 61 1.03 20.63 -20.15
N LEU A 62 2.29 20.95 -19.93
CA LEU A 62 2.70 22.29 -19.54
C LEU A 62 2.18 23.32 -20.54
N GLY A 63 1.60 24.39 -20.03
CA GLY A 63 1.01 25.46 -20.84
C GLY A 63 -0.48 25.28 -21.15
N ASP A 64 -1.04 24.10 -20.96
CA ASP A 64 -2.48 23.88 -21.10
C ASP A 64 -3.27 24.63 -20.03
N THR A 65 -4.47 25.05 -20.35
CA THR A 65 -5.38 25.70 -19.40
C THR A 65 -6.46 24.71 -18.97
N LEU A 66 -6.61 24.53 -17.65
CA LEU A 66 -7.68 23.76 -17.05
C LEU A 66 -8.73 24.71 -16.45
N THR A 67 -10.00 24.36 -16.65
CA THR A 67 -11.13 25.11 -16.08
C THR A 67 -11.87 24.20 -15.12
N PHE A 68 -12.06 24.67 -13.90
CA PHE A 68 -12.80 24.00 -12.84
C PHE A 68 -14.08 24.77 -12.57
N ASP A 69 -15.15 24.06 -12.27
CA ASP A 69 -16.40 24.62 -11.81
C ASP A 69 -16.47 24.45 -10.28
N ILE A 70 -16.50 25.54 -9.55
CA ILE A 70 -16.52 25.57 -8.10
C ILE A 70 -17.84 26.22 -7.68
N ALA A 71 -18.84 25.40 -7.33
CA ALA A 71 -20.16 25.88 -6.94
C ALA A 71 -20.79 26.87 -7.96
N GLY A 72 -20.64 26.59 -9.26
CA GLY A 72 -21.15 27.42 -10.35
C GLY A 72 -20.17 28.52 -10.82
N ASN A 73 -19.07 28.74 -10.13
CA ASN A 73 -18.04 29.69 -10.52
C ASN A 73 -16.92 28.99 -11.31
N LYS A 74 -16.62 29.46 -12.50
CA LYS A 74 -15.56 28.92 -13.34
C LYS A 74 -14.21 29.54 -13.02
N VAL A 75 -13.28 28.72 -12.54
CA VAL A 75 -11.87 29.12 -12.30
C VAL A 75 -11.00 28.43 -13.33
N SER A 76 -10.25 29.23 -14.08
CA SER A 76 -9.32 28.74 -15.10
C SER A 76 -7.89 29.06 -14.70
N ALA A 77 -6.99 28.08 -14.83
CA ALA A 77 -5.58 28.27 -14.57
C ALA A 77 -4.72 27.52 -15.58
N LYS A 78 -3.59 28.13 -15.94
CA LYS A 78 -2.57 27.53 -16.80
C LYS A 78 -1.72 26.58 -15.99
N VAL A 79 -1.41 25.40 -16.53
CA VAL A 79 -0.49 24.43 -15.91
C VAL A 79 0.94 24.93 -16.13
N THR A 80 1.57 25.46 -15.09
CA THR A 80 2.95 25.99 -15.13
C THR A 80 3.97 24.99 -14.62
N SER A 81 3.54 24.01 -13.83
CA SER A 81 4.45 22.96 -13.35
C SER A 81 3.77 21.59 -13.24
N LEU A 82 4.58 20.56 -13.40
CA LEU A 82 4.24 19.17 -13.10
C LEU A 82 5.05 18.72 -11.88
N ARG A 83 4.47 17.87 -11.07
CA ARG A 83 5.10 17.37 -9.85
C ARG A 83 4.80 15.90 -9.61
N LYS A 84 5.77 15.20 -9.05
CA LYS A 84 5.62 13.86 -8.47
C LYS A 84 5.24 14.01 -7.00
N VAL A 85 4.23 13.26 -6.58
CA VAL A 85 3.71 13.26 -5.20
C VAL A 85 4.06 11.92 -4.55
N ASP A 86 4.60 12.00 -3.33
CA ASP A 86 4.79 10.83 -2.47
C ASP A 86 3.47 10.51 -1.75
N TRP A 87 2.68 9.62 -2.36
CA TRP A 87 1.39 9.20 -1.84
C TRP A 87 1.48 8.33 -0.59
N ASP A 88 2.64 7.68 -0.37
CA ASP A 88 2.84 6.76 0.75
C ASP A 88 3.23 7.48 2.06
N SER A 89 3.35 8.80 2.01
CA SER A 89 3.85 9.61 3.12
C SER A 89 2.85 9.92 4.23
N PHE A 90 1.61 9.44 4.18
CA PHE A 90 0.50 9.81 5.10
C PHE A 90 0.27 11.32 5.27
N ARG A 91 0.82 12.14 4.37
CA ARG A 91 0.62 13.59 4.35
C ARG A 91 -0.58 13.94 3.49
N VAL A 92 -1.17 15.08 3.80
CA VAL A 92 -2.23 15.63 2.96
C VAL A 92 -1.63 16.03 1.63
N ASN A 93 -2.00 15.34 0.58
CA ASN A 93 -1.54 15.55 -0.78
C ASN A 93 -2.73 15.69 -1.74
N PHE A 94 -2.52 16.42 -2.83
CA PHE A 94 -3.56 16.71 -3.79
C PHE A 94 -3.03 16.58 -5.21
N PHE A 95 -3.91 16.27 -6.16
CA PHE A 95 -3.56 16.17 -7.58
C PHE A 95 -3.27 17.52 -8.21
N ALA A 96 -4.04 18.54 -7.87
CA ALA A 96 -3.91 19.90 -8.36
C ALA A 96 -3.59 20.84 -7.20
N LEU A 97 -2.70 21.80 -7.42
CA LEU A 97 -2.38 22.87 -6.46
C LEU A 97 -2.47 24.21 -7.17
N PHE A 98 -3.01 25.19 -6.49
CA PHE A 98 -3.08 26.57 -6.92
C PHE A 98 -2.10 27.44 -6.12
N PRO A 99 -1.60 28.53 -6.70
CA PRO A 99 -0.98 29.60 -5.93
C PRO A 99 -2.03 30.31 -5.07
N PRO A 100 -1.63 31.09 -4.05
CA PRO A 100 -2.53 31.99 -3.35
C PRO A 100 -3.21 32.98 -4.33
N GLY A 101 -4.44 33.35 -4.04
CA GLY A 101 -5.21 34.35 -4.78
C GLY A 101 -6.33 33.79 -5.65
N PRO A 102 -6.10 32.92 -6.64
CA PRO A 102 -7.13 32.48 -7.60
C PRO A 102 -8.38 31.85 -7.00
N LEU A 103 -8.26 31.29 -5.79
CA LEU A 103 -9.37 30.64 -5.05
C LEU A 103 -9.91 31.49 -3.88
N GLU A 104 -9.45 32.73 -3.74
CA GLU A 104 -9.96 33.64 -2.69
C GLU A 104 -11.47 33.89 -2.86
N GLY A 105 -12.19 33.87 -1.74
CA GLY A 105 -13.62 34.07 -1.72
C GLY A 105 -14.45 32.85 -2.14
N MET A 106 -13.82 31.74 -2.54
CA MET A 106 -14.53 30.50 -2.83
C MET A 106 -14.87 29.73 -1.54
N PRO A 107 -15.96 28.94 -1.55
CA PRO A 107 -16.24 28.03 -0.43
C PRO A 107 -15.04 27.12 -0.16
N ALA A 108 -14.56 27.12 1.09
CA ALA A 108 -13.37 26.37 1.46
C ALA A 108 -13.56 25.51 2.70
N THR A 109 -12.94 24.35 2.71
CA THR A 109 -12.79 23.49 3.89
C THR A 109 -11.33 23.40 4.24
N TYR A 110 -11.00 23.61 5.49
CA TYR A 110 -9.62 23.53 5.97
C TYR A 110 -9.32 22.12 6.43
N ILE A 111 -8.14 21.60 6.06
CA ILE A 111 -7.65 20.30 6.49
C ILE A 111 -6.27 20.48 7.15
N ALA A 112 -6.08 19.85 8.28
CA ALA A 112 -4.79 19.80 8.96
C ALA A 112 -4.47 18.37 9.37
N ALA A 113 -3.22 17.96 9.18
CA ALA A 113 -2.70 16.69 9.66
C ALA A 113 -1.54 16.96 10.62
N PHE A 114 -1.58 16.35 11.79
CA PHE A 114 -0.54 16.48 12.80
C PHE A 114 -0.39 15.19 13.59
N ARG A 115 0.77 15.00 14.20
CA ARG A 115 1.01 13.86 15.08
C ARG A 115 0.60 14.25 16.51
N ALA A 116 -0.38 13.55 17.05
CA ALA A 116 -0.75 13.71 18.46
C ALA A 116 0.28 13.02 19.35
N PRO A 117 0.50 13.53 20.59
CA PRO A 117 1.31 12.84 21.60
C PRO A 117 0.72 11.47 21.93
N GLU A 118 1.57 10.48 22.11
CA GLU A 118 1.14 9.13 22.46
C GLU A 118 0.55 9.11 23.88
N GLY A 119 -0.53 8.36 24.05
CA GLY A 119 -1.11 8.06 25.36
C GLY A 119 -2.16 9.05 25.90
N ASN A 120 -2.44 10.16 25.23
CA ASN A 120 -3.47 11.11 25.71
C ASN A 120 -4.39 11.55 24.56
N ASN A 121 -5.40 10.74 24.25
CA ASN A 121 -6.41 11.09 23.24
C ASN A 121 -7.64 11.81 23.85
N ALA A 122 -7.64 12.12 25.15
CA ALA A 122 -8.78 12.76 25.82
C ALA A 122 -9.10 14.17 25.28
N TRP A 123 -8.11 14.84 24.68
CA TRP A 123 -8.29 16.17 24.08
C TRP A 123 -9.14 16.13 22.80
N LEU A 124 -9.14 15.01 22.05
CA LEU A 124 -9.84 14.90 20.77
C LEU A 124 -11.37 14.97 20.94
N PRO A 125 -12.01 14.18 21.83
CA PRO A 125 -13.43 14.35 22.14
C PRO A 125 -13.77 15.74 22.67
N ALA A 126 -12.92 16.33 23.50
CA ALA A 126 -13.12 17.68 24.02
C ALA A 126 -13.06 18.74 22.91
N LEU A 127 -12.17 18.58 21.94
CA LEU A 127 -12.08 19.45 20.76
C LEU A 127 -13.35 19.37 19.91
N VAL A 128 -13.81 18.16 19.60
CA VAL A 128 -15.03 17.95 18.80
C VAL A 128 -16.27 18.46 19.54
N GLN A 129 -16.34 18.26 20.85
CA GLN A 129 -17.45 18.77 21.65
C GLN A 129 -17.49 20.32 21.67
N LYS A 130 -16.33 20.96 21.76
CA LYS A 130 -16.20 22.43 21.73
C LYS A 130 -16.44 23.02 20.34
N HIS A 131 -16.09 22.26 19.29
CA HIS A 131 -16.17 22.68 17.89
C HIS A 131 -16.86 21.60 17.05
N PRO A 132 -18.20 21.50 17.06
CA PRO A 132 -18.93 20.43 16.39
C PRO A 132 -18.84 20.46 14.85
N ASN A 133 -18.31 21.54 14.29
CA ASN A 133 -18.00 21.68 12.86
C ASN A 133 -16.66 21.06 12.44
N ILE A 134 -15.88 20.53 13.40
CA ILE A 134 -14.61 19.84 13.11
C ILE A 134 -14.88 18.34 13.00
N LEU A 135 -14.45 17.75 11.88
CA LEU A 135 -14.33 16.31 11.73
C LEU A 135 -12.91 15.88 12.08
N ALA A 136 -12.76 15.16 13.19
CA ALA A 136 -11.49 14.62 13.61
C ALA A 136 -11.41 13.13 13.25
N ILE A 137 -10.33 12.74 12.55
CA ILE A 137 -10.10 11.35 12.11
C ILE A 137 -8.79 10.89 12.75
N ASP A 138 -8.87 9.86 13.61
CA ASP A 138 -7.69 9.19 14.16
C ASP A 138 -7.21 8.10 13.19
N ILE A 139 -6.21 8.44 12.39
CA ILE A 139 -5.59 7.50 11.44
C ILE A 139 -4.90 6.34 12.18
N GLY A 140 -4.38 6.60 13.39
CA GLY A 140 -3.74 5.56 14.21
C GLY A 140 -4.70 4.44 14.60
N GLU A 141 -5.96 4.78 14.91
CA GLU A 141 -6.99 3.78 15.20
C GLU A 141 -7.30 2.91 13.98
N ILE A 142 -7.44 3.54 12.81
CA ILE A 142 -7.67 2.84 11.55
C ILE A 142 -6.52 1.87 11.24
N VAL A 143 -5.27 2.31 11.41
CA VAL A 143 -4.08 1.48 11.19
C VAL A 143 -4.06 0.30 12.17
N ARG A 144 -4.34 0.52 13.46
CA ARG A 144 -4.42 -0.56 14.47
C ARG A 144 -5.51 -1.58 14.12
N GLN A 145 -6.65 -1.13 13.65
CA GLN A 145 -7.74 -2.01 13.23
C GLN A 145 -7.32 -2.89 12.04
N VAL A 146 -6.65 -2.32 11.03
CA VAL A 146 -6.12 -3.06 9.88
C VAL A 146 -5.06 -4.07 10.33
N GLN A 147 -4.13 -3.67 11.20
CA GLN A 147 -3.13 -4.57 11.77
C GLN A 147 -3.78 -5.74 12.53
N GLY A 148 -4.81 -5.47 13.33
CA GLY A 148 -5.56 -6.52 14.02
C GLY A 148 -6.18 -7.54 13.07
N ILE A 149 -6.73 -7.10 11.94
CA ILE A 149 -7.25 -8.00 10.89
C ILE A 149 -6.12 -8.84 10.29
N MET A 150 -4.97 -8.23 9.97
CA MET A 150 -3.81 -8.93 9.42
C MET A 150 -3.27 -9.99 10.38
N ASP A 151 -3.23 -9.69 11.68
CA ASP A 151 -2.81 -10.64 12.71
C ASP A 151 -3.75 -11.85 12.81
N HIS A 152 -5.06 -11.65 12.65
CA HIS A 152 -6.03 -12.75 12.61
C HIS A 152 -5.83 -13.64 11.38
N VAL A 153 -5.62 -13.04 10.21
CA VAL A 153 -5.34 -13.77 8.96
C VAL A 153 -4.04 -14.56 9.08
N SER A 154 -2.99 -13.95 9.62
CA SER A 154 -1.69 -14.62 9.82
C SER A 154 -1.81 -15.82 10.73
N ARG A 155 -2.54 -15.73 11.86
CA ARG A 155 -2.79 -16.87 12.75
C ARG A 155 -3.59 -17.98 12.09
N ALA A 156 -4.57 -17.62 11.25
CA ALA A 156 -5.34 -18.62 10.51
C ALA A 156 -4.46 -19.41 9.53
N ILE A 157 -3.57 -18.71 8.82
CA ILE A 157 -2.60 -19.34 7.91
C ILE A 157 -1.63 -20.23 8.66
N GLU A 158 -1.09 -19.76 9.79
CA GLU A 158 -0.21 -20.53 10.67
C GLU A 158 -0.88 -21.83 11.16
N PHE A 159 -2.14 -21.73 11.57
CA PHE A 159 -2.90 -22.92 11.99
C PHE A 159 -3.07 -23.92 10.85
N VAL A 160 -3.44 -23.47 9.64
CA VAL A 160 -3.57 -24.34 8.46
C VAL A 160 -2.22 -24.98 8.11
N PHE A 161 -1.14 -24.23 8.20
CA PHE A 161 0.21 -24.74 7.95
C PHE A 161 0.60 -25.84 8.96
N LEU A 162 0.39 -25.59 10.25
CA LEU A 162 0.67 -26.57 11.30
C LEU A 162 -0.18 -27.84 11.13
N PHE A 163 -1.45 -27.69 10.78
CA PHE A 163 -2.34 -28.83 10.52
C PHE A 163 -1.87 -29.64 9.31
N THR A 164 -1.47 -28.98 8.24
CA THR A 164 -0.94 -29.65 7.03
C THR A 164 0.38 -30.37 7.34
N LEU A 165 1.26 -29.73 8.12
CA LEU A 165 2.52 -30.35 8.56
C LEU A 165 2.25 -31.60 9.41
N ALA A 166 1.32 -31.53 10.36
CA ALA A 166 0.93 -32.69 11.18
C ALA A 166 0.36 -33.81 10.31
N GLY A 167 -0.50 -33.49 9.35
CA GLY A 167 -1.04 -34.45 8.39
C GLY A 167 0.05 -35.12 7.56
N GLY A 168 1.00 -34.35 7.05
CA GLY A 168 2.17 -34.87 6.33
C GLY A 168 3.03 -35.80 7.16
N LEU A 169 3.24 -35.48 8.43
CA LEU A 169 3.98 -36.31 9.37
C LEU A 169 3.26 -37.66 9.64
N LEU A 170 1.92 -37.62 9.78
CA LEU A 170 1.13 -38.83 9.93
C LEU A 170 1.19 -39.74 8.70
N VAL A 171 1.11 -39.18 7.51
CA VAL A 171 1.25 -39.92 6.26
C VAL A 171 2.65 -40.55 6.16
N LEU A 172 3.68 -39.81 6.52
CA LEU A 172 5.06 -40.32 6.55
C LEU A 172 5.19 -41.50 7.55
N GLN A 173 4.63 -41.38 8.75
CA GLN A 173 4.65 -42.46 9.73
C GLN A 173 3.90 -43.72 9.24
N ALA A 174 2.73 -43.52 8.60
CA ALA A 174 1.98 -44.62 8.00
C ALA A 174 2.77 -45.32 6.88
N ALA A 175 3.45 -44.58 6.01
CA ALA A 175 4.29 -45.12 4.95
C ALA A 175 5.47 -45.94 5.50
N ILE A 176 6.13 -45.44 6.56
CA ILE A 176 7.22 -46.15 7.23
C ILE A 176 6.69 -47.44 7.88
N ALA A 177 5.54 -47.37 8.58
CA ALA A 177 4.92 -48.57 9.22
C ALA A 177 4.55 -49.61 8.20
N ALA A 178 3.98 -49.23 7.05
CA ALA A 178 3.58 -50.17 6.01
C ALA A 178 4.76 -50.97 5.38
N THR A 179 5.96 -50.42 5.40
CA THR A 179 7.17 -51.07 4.85
C THR A 179 8.03 -51.79 5.90
N GLN A 180 7.66 -51.71 7.17
CA GLN A 180 8.49 -52.30 8.26
C GLN A 180 8.65 -53.81 8.19
N ASP A 181 7.59 -54.55 7.86
CA ASP A 181 7.61 -55.99 7.79
C ASP A 181 8.52 -56.50 6.66
N GLU A 182 8.46 -55.87 5.50
CA GLU A 182 9.31 -56.17 4.35
C GLU A 182 10.79 -55.89 4.68
N ARG A 183 11.05 -54.74 5.30
CA ARG A 183 12.42 -54.35 5.70
C ARG A 183 13.01 -55.27 6.79
N GLN A 184 12.19 -55.78 7.73
CA GLN A 184 12.62 -56.74 8.73
C GLN A 184 12.99 -58.09 8.09
N PHE A 185 12.23 -58.52 7.10
CA PHE A 185 12.52 -59.76 6.36
C PHE A 185 13.81 -59.65 5.57
N ASP A 186 14.03 -58.55 4.85
CA ASP A 186 15.26 -58.28 4.10
C ASP A 186 16.48 -58.19 5.01
N ALA A 187 16.34 -57.51 6.15
CA ALA A 187 17.39 -57.44 7.18
C ALA A 187 17.74 -58.80 7.77
N ALA A 188 16.75 -59.68 7.95
CA ALA A 188 16.96 -61.07 8.43
C ALA A 188 17.74 -61.90 7.42
N ILE A 189 17.39 -61.80 6.13
CA ILE A 189 18.13 -62.49 5.03
C ILE A 189 19.58 -62.01 4.97
N LEU A 190 19.82 -60.69 5.00
CA LEU A 190 21.18 -60.12 4.94
C LEU A 190 22.01 -60.51 6.16
N ARG A 191 21.42 -60.69 7.34
CA ARG A 191 22.10 -61.23 8.53
C ARG A 191 22.49 -62.68 8.37
N THR A 192 21.70 -63.52 7.76
CA THR A 192 22.05 -64.91 7.49
C THR A 192 23.24 -65.03 6.49
N LEU A 193 23.38 -64.04 5.65
CA LEU A 193 24.52 -63.88 4.70
C LEU A 193 25.77 -63.21 5.33
N GLY A 194 25.74 -62.87 6.64
CA GLY A 194 26.86 -62.37 7.38
C GLY A 194 26.98 -60.86 7.51
N ALA A 195 25.93 -60.10 7.13
CA ALA A 195 25.92 -58.68 7.31
C ALA A 195 25.89 -58.25 8.78
N SER A 196 26.74 -57.31 9.16
CA SER A 196 26.80 -56.72 10.49
C SER A 196 25.65 -55.72 10.72
N GLN A 197 25.25 -55.53 11.99
CA GLN A 197 24.21 -54.52 12.33
C GLN A 197 24.59 -53.08 11.85
N ARG A 198 25.89 -52.74 11.89
CA ARG A 198 26.34 -51.43 11.41
C ARG A 198 26.17 -51.26 9.91
N GLN A 199 26.42 -52.28 9.13
CA GLN A 199 26.24 -52.22 7.67
C GLN A 199 24.77 -52.08 7.31
N LEU A 200 23.84 -52.78 7.99
CA LEU A 200 22.41 -52.62 7.79
C LEU A 200 21.91 -51.23 8.16
N ALA A 201 22.37 -50.70 9.30
CA ALA A 201 21.99 -49.36 9.73
C ALA A 201 22.50 -48.25 8.76
N THR A 202 23.76 -48.37 8.30
CA THR A 202 24.31 -47.39 7.33
C THR A 202 23.62 -47.46 5.98
N ALA A 203 23.25 -48.64 5.50
CA ALA A 203 22.49 -48.81 4.26
C ALA A 203 21.10 -48.15 4.36
N GLN A 204 20.39 -48.36 5.47
CA GLN A 204 19.08 -47.75 5.72
C GLN A 204 19.16 -46.22 5.81
N ILE A 205 20.16 -45.68 6.52
CA ILE A 205 20.37 -44.24 6.61
C ILE A 205 20.67 -43.64 5.25
N ALA A 206 21.52 -44.28 4.45
CA ALA A 206 21.86 -43.83 3.11
C ALA A 206 20.63 -43.83 2.17
N GLU A 207 19.79 -44.84 2.25
CA GLU A 207 18.54 -44.95 1.50
C GLU A 207 17.58 -43.80 1.88
N PHE A 208 17.35 -43.54 3.15
CA PHE A 208 16.49 -42.45 3.61
C PHE A 208 17.02 -41.08 3.22
N LEU A 209 18.34 -40.87 3.29
CA LEU A 209 18.96 -39.61 2.87
C LEU A 209 18.83 -39.40 1.35
N LEU A 210 18.99 -40.44 0.53
CA LEU A 210 18.80 -40.38 -0.91
C LEU A 210 17.34 -40.11 -1.29
N LEU A 211 16.40 -40.80 -0.67
CA LEU A 211 14.98 -40.57 -0.89
C LEU A 211 14.55 -39.17 -0.45
N GLY A 212 15.04 -38.71 0.70
CA GLY A 212 14.79 -37.36 1.19
C GLY A 212 15.37 -36.27 0.26
N ALA A 213 16.56 -36.48 -0.28
CA ALA A 213 17.19 -35.54 -1.23
C ALA A 213 16.51 -35.50 -2.61
N LEU A 214 15.86 -36.59 -3.01
CA LEU A 214 15.11 -36.68 -4.27
C LEU A 214 13.70 -36.11 -4.14
N ALA A 215 13.13 -36.09 -2.93
CA ALA A 215 11.77 -35.62 -2.64
C ALA A 215 11.70 -34.12 -2.30
N GLY A 216 12.79 -33.47 -1.95
CA GLY A 216 12.91 -32.04 -1.61
C GLY A 216 13.63 -31.25 -2.65
#